data_76d6a934350d57c060efa62dd61f3a79
#
_entry.id   76d6a934350d57c060efa62dd61f3a79
#
_cell.length_a   1.000
_cell.length_b   1.000
_cell.length_c   1.000
_cell.angle_alpha   90.00
_cell.angle_beta   90.00
_cell.angle_gamma   90.00
#
_symmetry.space_group_name_H-M   'P 1'
#
loop_
_entity.id
_entity.type
_entity.pdbx_description
1 polymer ?
#
loop_
_entity_poly.entity_id
_entity_poly.type
_entity_poly.pdbx_seq_one_letter_code
_entity_poly.pdbx_strand_id
1 'polypeptide(L)'
;IDVRWQKSHGMHPKEVVHLEHDGRVLLVDENGNGPHIPVKGRLAKKDGLRLPTTAEIEVIGVPWEFMGRTRINWGNVDAVVIKGYPKIPWPSHWALKDDLISDNAVHPIAREAVYRSIHRLVSKVMICNDDNQVLMAKVERGHFRGYWTLPGGYMDHNEHPTVGCV
;
A
#
# COMPACT_ATOMS: atom_id res chain seq x y z
N ILE A 1 3.74 -27.24 -28.95
CA ILE A 1 3.41 -26.32 -27.83
C ILE A 1 4.74 -25.94 -27.22
N ASP A 2 5.21 -24.75 -27.56
CA ASP A 2 6.50 -24.23 -27.14
C ASP A 2 6.32 -23.63 -25.72
N VAL A 3 6.69 -24.37 -24.69
CA VAL A 3 6.65 -23.91 -23.30
C VAL A 3 7.96 -23.15 -23.05
N ARG A 4 7.94 -21.84 -23.26
CA ARG A 4 9.04 -20.97 -22.82
C ARG A 4 8.94 -20.74 -21.32
N TRP A 5 9.86 -21.34 -20.56
CA TRP A 5 10.12 -20.96 -19.19
C TRP A 5 10.61 -19.49 -19.18
N GLN A 6 9.76 -18.57 -18.76
CA GLN A 6 10.22 -17.22 -18.47
C GLN A 6 11.17 -17.29 -17.27
N LYS A 7 12.38 -16.74 -17.45
CA LYS A 7 13.30 -16.53 -16.32
C LYS A 7 12.53 -15.79 -15.23
N SER A 8 12.52 -16.38 -14.04
CA SER A 8 11.97 -15.76 -12.84
C SER A 8 12.59 -14.37 -12.70
N HIS A 9 11.77 -13.34 -12.79
CA HIS A 9 12.12 -12.02 -12.28
C HIS A 9 12.61 -12.21 -10.86
N GLY A 10 13.67 -11.53 -10.45
CA GLY A 10 14.37 -11.72 -9.20
C GLY A 10 13.40 -11.98 -8.05
N MET A 11 13.67 -13.05 -7.29
CA MET A 11 12.77 -13.50 -6.23
C MET A 11 12.58 -12.37 -5.24
N HIS A 12 11.34 -11.87 -5.08
CA HIS A 12 11.03 -10.83 -4.11
C HIS A 12 11.49 -11.28 -2.72
N PRO A 13 12.18 -10.44 -1.94
CA PRO A 13 12.62 -10.79 -0.60
C PRO A 13 11.46 -11.28 0.26
N LYS A 14 11.65 -12.38 0.99
CA LYS A 14 10.64 -12.93 1.89
C LYS A 14 10.41 -12.07 3.14
N GLU A 15 11.39 -11.23 3.48
CA GLU A 15 11.31 -10.27 4.58
C GLU A 15 11.74 -8.89 4.08
N VAL A 16 10.90 -7.88 4.33
CA VAL A 16 11.10 -6.49 3.92
C VAL A 16 10.72 -5.56 5.06
N VAL A 17 11.21 -4.33 5.01
CA VAL A 17 10.99 -3.32 6.05
C VAL A 17 10.16 -2.17 5.51
N HIS A 18 9.08 -1.85 6.19
CA HIS A 18 8.24 -0.69 5.94
C HIS A 18 8.67 0.44 6.88
N LEU A 19 9.43 1.39 6.36
CA LEU A 19 9.77 2.64 7.04
C LEU A 19 8.84 3.74 6.52
N GLU A 20 8.06 4.29 7.44
CA GLU A 20 7.14 5.40 7.16
C GLU A 20 7.41 6.56 8.12
N HIS A 21 7.49 7.77 7.59
CA HIS A 21 7.58 9.01 8.35
C HIS A 21 6.87 10.14 7.60
N ASP A 22 6.00 10.86 8.28
CA ASP A 22 5.22 11.99 7.75
C ASP A 22 4.52 11.67 6.41
N GLY A 23 3.89 10.49 6.31
CA GLY A 23 3.18 10.05 5.12
C GLY A 23 4.07 9.69 3.94
N ARG A 24 5.37 9.51 4.14
CA ARG A 24 6.34 9.11 3.12
C ARG A 24 6.94 7.76 3.46
N VAL A 25 7.21 6.97 2.44
CA VAL A 25 7.69 5.59 2.56
C VAL A 25 8.99 5.42 1.77
N LEU A 26 9.95 4.72 2.39
CA LEU A 26 11.20 4.34 1.73
C LEU A 26 10.94 3.21 0.75
N LEU A 27 11.24 3.46 -0.53
CA LEU A 27 11.24 2.45 -1.59
C LEU A 27 12.62 2.32 -2.20
N VAL A 28 12.93 1.12 -2.64
CA VAL A 28 14.13 0.77 -3.39
C VAL A 28 13.78 0.13 -4.73
N ASP A 29 14.71 0.14 -5.68
CA ASP A 29 14.60 -0.57 -6.95
C ASP A 29 14.82 -2.10 -6.79
N GLU A 30 14.82 -2.82 -7.90
CA GLU A 30 15.05 -4.27 -7.93
C GLU A 30 16.42 -4.66 -7.34
N ASN A 31 17.43 -3.77 -7.46
CA ASN A 31 18.80 -3.98 -6.98
C ASN A 31 19.02 -3.53 -5.53
N GLY A 32 17.99 -2.98 -4.88
CA GLY A 32 18.07 -2.47 -3.52
C GLY A 32 18.61 -1.05 -3.40
N ASN A 33 18.78 -0.33 -4.51
CA ASN A 33 19.19 1.07 -4.47
C ASN A 33 17.99 1.96 -4.16
N GLY A 34 18.22 3.01 -3.40
CA GLY A 34 17.18 3.98 -3.02
C GLY A 34 17.71 5.15 -2.22
N PRO A 35 16.82 6.08 -1.84
CA PRO A 35 15.36 6.08 -2.01
C PRO A 35 14.90 6.37 -3.45
N HIS A 36 13.74 5.82 -3.83
CA HIS A 36 13.11 6.08 -5.11
C HIS A 36 11.66 6.54 -4.96
N ILE A 37 11.24 7.40 -5.89
CA ILE A 37 9.84 7.84 -6.05
C ILE A 37 9.29 7.18 -7.32
N PRO A 38 8.10 6.54 -7.28
CA PRO A 38 7.54 5.89 -8.46
C PRO A 38 7.22 6.88 -9.58
N VAL A 39 7.45 6.45 -10.82
CA VAL A 39 6.98 7.16 -12.00
C VAL A 39 5.50 6.84 -12.19
N LYS A 40 4.66 7.87 -12.11
CA LYS A 40 3.20 7.72 -12.23
C LYS A 40 2.78 7.46 -13.68
N GLY A 41 1.70 6.71 -13.83
CA GLY A 41 0.99 6.57 -15.09
C GLY A 41 0.97 5.17 -15.69
N ARG A 42 0.24 5.03 -16.81
CA ARG A 42 -0.01 3.75 -17.49
C ARG A 42 1.23 3.10 -18.09
N LEU A 43 2.28 3.89 -18.33
CA LEU A 43 3.55 3.43 -18.91
C LEU A 43 4.58 3.04 -17.84
N ALA A 44 4.25 3.17 -16.55
CA ALA A 44 5.13 2.72 -15.49
C ALA A 44 5.38 1.22 -15.58
N LYS A 45 6.64 0.80 -15.42
CA LYS A 45 7.03 -0.61 -15.34
C LYS A 45 6.34 -1.23 -14.12
N LYS A 46 5.71 -2.37 -14.28
CA LYS A 46 5.06 -3.08 -13.19
C LYS A 46 6.07 -3.57 -12.16
N ASP A 47 5.70 -3.41 -10.88
CA ASP A 47 6.39 -4.01 -9.73
C ASP A 47 7.89 -3.68 -9.65
N GLY A 48 8.30 -2.54 -10.21
CA GLY A 48 9.71 -2.15 -10.27
C GLY A 48 10.29 -1.68 -8.93
N LEU A 49 9.48 -1.00 -8.11
CA LEU A 49 9.89 -0.51 -6.80
C LEU A 49 9.30 -1.37 -5.68
N ARG A 50 10.06 -1.56 -4.62
CA ARG A 50 9.67 -2.40 -3.48
C ARG A 50 10.11 -1.83 -2.15
N LEU A 51 9.64 -2.42 -1.07
CA LEU A 51 10.19 -2.16 0.26
C LEU A 51 11.61 -2.73 0.36
N PRO A 52 12.53 -2.03 1.05
CA PRO A 52 13.89 -2.51 1.28
C PRO A 52 13.93 -3.69 2.25
N THR A 53 15.01 -4.44 2.22
CA THR A 53 15.44 -5.36 3.28
C THR A 53 16.20 -4.62 4.36
N THR A 54 16.43 -5.25 5.52
CA THR A 54 17.26 -4.68 6.60
C THR A 54 18.66 -4.33 6.10
N ALA A 55 19.29 -5.23 5.34
CA ALA A 55 20.65 -5.01 4.81
C ALA A 55 20.71 -3.81 3.85
N GLU A 56 19.68 -3.63 3.02
CA GLU A 56 19.62 -2.47 2.12
C GLU A 56 19.43 -1.16 2.88
N ILE A 57 18.66 -1.16 3.96
CA ILE A 57 18.52 0.03 4.83
C ILE A 57 19.86 0.39 5.49
N GLU A 58 20.63 -0.60 5.91
CA GLU A 58 21.98 -0.38 6.46
C GLU A 58 22.90 0.26 5.41
N VAL A 59 22.87 -0.19 4.17
CA VAL A 59 23.64 0.41 3.06
C VAL A 59 23.18 1.83 2.76
N ILE A 60 21.87 2.10 2.77
CA ILE A 60 21.30 3.44 2.60
C ILE A 60 21.66 4.37 3.77
N GLY A 61 21.95 3.81 4.94
CA GLY A 61 22.35 4.56 6.12
C GLY A 61 21.21 5.23 6.87
N VAL A 62 20.01 4.67 6.84
CA VAL A 62 18.83 5.17 7.57
C VAL A 62 18.76 4.51 8.95
N PRO A 63 19.02 5.24 10.06
CA PRO A 63 18.78 4.72 11.39
C PRO A 63 17.28 4.59 11.65
N TRP A 64 16.88 3.47 12.24
CA TRP A 64 15.46 3.19 12.50
C TRP A 64 15.27 2.34 13.76
N GLU A 65 14.05 2.34 14.26
CA GLU A 65 13.63 1.56 15.42
C GLU A 65 12.55 0.56 15.02
N PHE A 66 12.66 -0.67 15.52
CA PHE A 66 11.68 -1.72 15.30
C PHE A 66 10.36 -1.39 16.01
N MET A 67 9.25 -1.47 15.28
CA MET A 67 7.89 -1.23 15.79
C MET A 67 7.04 -2.50 15.86
N GLY A 68 7.34 -3.48 15.01
CA GLY A 68 6.56 -4.73 14.94
C GLY A 68 6.73 -5.43 13.61
N ARG A 69 6.03 -6.55 13.43
CA ARG A 69 6.02 -7.29 12.17
C ARG A 69 4.63 -7.84 11.86
N THR A 70 4.35 -7.97 10.57
CA THR A 70 3.12 -8.57 10.08
C THR A 70 3.40 -9.41 8.84
N ARG A 71 2.64 -10.47 8.65
CA ARG A 71 2.69 -11.25 7.41
C ARG A 71 1.67 -10.70 6.44
N ILE A 72 2.09 -10.48 5.21
CA ILE A 72 1.25 -10.07 4.11
C ILE A 72 1.25 -11.16 3.06
N ASN A 73 0.05 -11.65 2.75
CA ASN A 73 -0.20 -12.57 1.65
C ASN A 73 -1.08 -11.84 0.64
N TRP A 74 -0.62 -11.73 -0.60
CA TRP A 74 -1.34 -11.08 -1.67
C TRP A 74 -1.21 -11.87 -2.98
N GLY A 75 -2.28 -12.55 -3.36
CA GLY A 75 -2.24 -13.48 -4.49
C GLY A 75 -1.20 -14.58 -4.28
N ASN A 76 -0.21 -14.63 -5.15
CA ASN A 76 0.88 -15.62 -5.10
C ASN A 76 2.13 -15.09 -4.36
N VAL A 77 2.06 -13.89 -3.79
CA VAL A 77 3.20 -13.28 -3.09
C VAL A 77 2.94 -13.29 -1.59
N ASP A 78 3.93 -13.77 -0.85
CA ASP A 78 3.91 -13.86 0.61
C ASP A 78 5.21 -13.28 1.17
N ALA A 79 5.10 -12.34 2.10
CA ALA A 79 6.24 -11.71 2.73
C ALA A 79 5.96 -11.34 4.19
N VAL A 80 7.01 -11.34 4.99
CA VAL A 80 7.01 -10.72 6.32
C VAL A 80 7.40 -9.25 6.15
N VAL A 81 6.54 -8.35 6.61
CA VAL A 81 6.80 -6.93 6.63
C VAL A 81 7.11 -6.49 8.05
N ILE A 82 8.33 -6.05 8.27
CA ILE A 82 8.78 -5.42 9.50
C ILE A 82 8.35 -3.96 9.43
N LYS A 83 7.67 -3.48 10.46
CA LYS A 83 7.37 -2.06 10.63
C LYS A 83 8.48 -1.41 11.44
N GLY A 84 9.02 -0.31 10.93
CA GLY A 84 10.04 0.47 11.61
C GLY A 84 9.74 1.96 11.57
N TYR A 85 10.23 2.68 12.59
CA TYR A 85 10.19 4.12 12.62
C TYR A 85 11.58 4.70 12.31
N PRO A 86 11.75 5.45 11.20
CA PRO A 86 13.05 6.02 10.85
C PRO A 86 13.37 7.21 11.75
N LYS A 87 14.60 7.22 12.28
CA LYS A 87 15.14 8.30 13.14
C LYS A 87 15.88 9.33 12.29
N ILE A 88 15.18 9.95 11.36
CA ILE A 88 15.70 10.96 10.42
C ILE A 88 14.84 12.21 10.46
N PRO A 89 15.37 13.38 10.05
CA PRO A 89 14.55 14.54 9.73
C PRO A 89 13.64 14.25 8.53
N TRP A 90 12.87 15.24 8.11
CA TRP A 90 11.90 15.16 7.02
C TRP A 90 12.43 14.41 5.77
N PRO A 91 11.80 13.28 5.35
CA PRO A 91 12.29 12.46 4.25
C PRO A 91 11.79 12.99 2.88
N SER A 92 12.28 14.15 2.46
CA SER A 92 11.80 14.83 1.23
C SER A 92 11.91 14.02 -0.05
N HIS A 93 12.83 13.05 -0.11
CA HIS A 93 13.08 12.20 -1.29
C HIS A 93 12.36 10.86 -1.23
N TRP A 94 11.52 10.60 -0.23
CA TRP A 94 10.74 9.38 -0.13
C TRP A 94 9.38 9.54 -0.83
N ALA A 95 8.82 8.43 -1.24
CA ALA A 95 7.55 8.40 -1.94
C ALA A 95 6.37 8.72 -1.01
N LEU A 96 5.40 9.51 -1.48
CA LEU A 96 4.16 9.76 -0.74
C LEU A 96 3.31 8.49 -0.71
N LYS A 97 2.89 8.06 0.48
CA LYS A 97 2.13 6.81 0.64
C LYS A 97 0.80 6.78 -0.10
N ASP A 98 0.12 7.92 -0.20
CA ASP A 98 -1.15 8.01 -0.93
C ASP A 98 -1.01 7.76 -2.43
N ASP A 99 0.16 8.05 -2.98
CA ASP A 99 0.47 7.77 -4.38
C ASP A 99 0.77 6.29 -4.65
N LEU A 100 1.24 5.54 -3.64
CA LEU A 100 1.74 4.18 -3.82
C LEU A 100 0.66 3.13 -4.00
N ILE A 101 -0.51 3.29 -3.39
CA ILE A 101 -1.57 2.26 -3.38
C ILE A 101 -2.15 1.93 -4.75
N SER A 102 -2.13 2.87 -5.67
CA SER A 102 -2.67 2.71 -7.02
C SER A 102 -1.62 2.60 -8.11
N ASP A 103 -0.34 2.68 -7.76
CA ASP A 103 0.74 2.76 -8.74
C ASP A 103 1.25 1.38 -9.15
N ASN A 104 1.25 1.09 -10.47
CA ASN A 104 1.75 -0.17 -11.01
C ASN A 104 3.26 -0.31 -10.95
N ALA A 105 4.01 0.79 -10.75
CA ALA A 105 5.45 0.76 -10.58
C ALA A 105 5.90 0.20 -9.23
N VAL A 106 4.95 -0.03 -8.31
CA VAL A 106 5.22 -0.47 -6.95
C VAL A 106 4.76 -1.90 -6.73
N HIS A 107 5.63 -2.71 -6.14
CA HIS A 107 5.37 -4.12 -5.84
C HIS A 107 4.11 -4.30 -4.96
N PRO A 108 3.26 -5.33 -5.20
CA PRO A 108 2.01 -5.54 -4.46
C PRO A 108 2.15 -5.59 -2.94
N ILE A 109 3.22 -6.18 -2.40
CA ILE A 109 3.48 -6.22 -0.95
C ILE A 109 3.70 -4.81 -0.39
N ALA A 110 4.41 -3.94 -1.12
CA ALA A 110 4.60 -2.55 -0.69
C ALA A 110 3.28 -1.78 -0.70
N ARG A 111 2.49 -1.93 -1.75
CA ARG A 111 1.14 -1.31 -1.83
C ARG A 111 0.24 -1.78 -0.70
N GLU A 112 0.22 -3.07 -0.40
CA GLU A 112 -0.60 -3.63 0.68
C GLU A 112 -0.12 -3.17 2.06
N ALA A 113 1.19 -3.14 2.31
CA ALA A 113 1.76 -2.63 3.56
C ALA A 113 1.38 -1.17 3.80
N VAL A 114 1.48 -0.33 2.75
CA VAL A 114 1.09 1.08 2.79
C VAL A 114 -0.42 1.21 2.99
N TYR A 115 -1.24 0.46 2.24
CA TYR A 115 -2.70 0.48 2.39
C TYR A 115 -3.13 0.20 3.84
N ARG A 116 -2.50 -0.76 4.51
CA ARG A 116 -2.75 -1.09 5.92
C ARG A 116 -2.29 -0.01 6.90
N SER A 117 -1.42 0.92 6.47
CA SER A 117 -0.96 2.05 7.29
C SER A 117 -1.81 3.32 7.11
N ILE A 118 -2.71 3.34 6.11
CA ILE A 118 -3.57 4.50 5.84
C ILE A 118 -4.78 4.47 6.76
N HIS A 119 -4.87 5.48 7.61
CA HIS A 119 -6.06 5.73 8.42
C HIS A 119 -6.93 6.78 7.74
N ARG A 120 -8.06 6.34 7.18
CA ARG A 120 -9.05 7.24 6.56
C ARG A 120 -10.37 7.10 7.28
N LEU A 121 -10.98 8.23 7.60
CA LEU A 121 -12.36 8.25 8.07
C LEU A 121 -13.29 7.91 6.91
N VAL A 122 -14.27 7.07 7.19
CA VAL A 122 -15.27 6.63 6.22
C VAL A 122 -16.64 6.83 6.85
N SER A 123 -17.50 7.54 6.15
CA SER A 123 -18.92 7.63 6.47
C SER A 123 -19.69 6.52 5.75
N LYS A 124 -20.57 5.83 6.47
CA LYS A 124 -21.45 4.79 5.93
C LYS A 124 -22.86 5.00 6.39
N VAL A 125 -23.82 4.82 5.47
CA VAL A 125 -25.25 4.92 5.74
C VAL A 125 -25.86 3.53 5.74
N MET A 126 -26.65 3.25 6.77
CA MET A 126 -27.51 2.08 6.79
C MET A 126 -28.92 2.51 6.39
N ILE A 127 -29.37 2.08 5.22
CA ILE A 127 -30.69 2.36 4.68
C ILE A 127 -31.49 1.07 4.76
N CYS A 128 -32.61 1.12 5.50
CA CYS A 128 -33.52 -0.01 5.65
C CYS A 128 -34.84 0.30 4.96
N ASN A 129 -35.46 -0.72 4.34
CA ASN A 129 -36.84 -0.65 3.88
C ASN A 129 -37.83 -1.10 4.95
N ASP A 130 -39.13 -1.06 4.65
CA ASP A 130 -40.19 -1.45 5.56
C ASP A 130 -40.16 -2.94 5.96
N ASP A 131 -39.50 -3.78 5.17
CA ASP A 131 -39.30 -5.21 5.42
C ASP A 131 -38.02 -5.49 6.25
N ASN A 132 -37.36 -4.48 6.82
CA ASN A 132 -36.09 -4.55 7.55
C ASN A 132 -34.89 -5.08 6.72
N GLN A 133 -34.93 -4.94 5.40
CA GLN A 133 -33.81 -5.27 4.54
C GLN A 133 -32.88 -4.07 4.45
N VAL A 134 -31.55 -4.33 4.40
CA VAL A 134 -30.51 -3.30 4.32
C VAL A 134 -30.03 -3.14 2.87
N LEU A 135 -29.97 -1.89 2.40
CA LEU A 135 -29.40 -1.58 1.09
C LEU A 135 -27.88 -1.81 1.11
N MET A 136 -27.41 -2.63 0.20
CA MET A 136 -25.99 -2.90 -0.01
C MET A 136 -25.58 -2.53 -1.44
N ALA A 137 -24.38 -1.96 -1.59
CA ALA A 137 -23.79 -1.63 -2.88
C ALA A 137 -22.63 -2.58 -3.19
N LYS A 138 -22.53 -3.03 -4.45
CA LYS A 138 -21.40 -3.83 -4.91
C LYS A 138 -20.26 -2.91 -5.35
N VAL A 139 -19.06 -3.13 -4.81
CA VAL A 139 -17.87 -2.34 -5.16
C VAL A 139 -17.39 -2.72 -6.55
N GLU A 140 -17.35 -1.75 -7.47
CA GLU A 140 -16.95 -1.97 -8.86
C GLU A 140 -15.48 -1.69 -9.11
N ARG A 141 -14.83 -0.88 -8.29
CA ARG A 141 -13.44 -0.41 -8.47
C ARG A 141 -12.65 -0.46 -7.18
N GLY A 142 -11.32 -0.46 -7.30
CA GLY A 142 -10.39 -0.37 -6.17
C GLY A 142 -10.14 -1.70 -5.48
N HIS A 143 -9.61 -1.62 -4.27
CA HIS A 143 -9.09 -2.75 -3.49
C HIS A 143 -10.16 -3.81 -3.15
N PHE A 144 -11.37 -3.37 -2.84
CA PHE A 144 -12.50 -4.25 -2.45
C PHE A 144 -13.44 -4.58 -3.61
N ARG A 145 -12.98 -4.53 -4.84
CA ARG A 145 -13.79 -4.86 -6.01
C ARG A 145 -14.47 -6.23 -5.86
N GLY A 146 -15.79 -6.26 -6.08
CA GLY A 146 -16.63 -7.46 -5.99
C GLY A 146 -17.24 -7.70 -4.61
N TYR A 147 -16.81 -7.01 -3.58
CA TYR A 147 -17.41 -7.09 -2.23
C TYR A 147 -18.66 -6.21 -2.13
N TRP A 148 -19.56 -6.58 -1.22
CA TRP A 148 -20.74 -5.79 -0.87
C TRP A 148 -20.42 -4.89 0.33
N THR A 149 -20.90 -3.66 0.28
CA THR A 149 -20.68 -2.66 1.34
C THR A 149 -21.92 -1.79 1.53
N LEU A 150 -22.05 -1.17 2.71
CA LEU A 150 -23.02 -0.11 2.90
C LEU A 150 -22.66 1.09 2.00
N PRO A 151 -23.65 1.84 1.47
CA PRO A 151 -23.41 3.11 0.78
C PRO A 151 -22.57 4.07 1.63
N GLY A 152 -21.74 4.91 1.01
CA GLY A 152 -20.91 5.90 1.67
C GLY A 152 -19.52 5.99 1.06
N GLY A 153 -18.70 6.88 1.58
CA GLY A 153 -17.38 7.21 1.02
C GLY A 153 -16.37 7.66 2.07
N TYR A 154 -15.21 8.07 1.59
CA TYR A 154 -14.21 8.75 2.42
C TYR A 154 -14.70 10.15 2.77
N MET A 155 -14.43 10.54 4.01
CA MET A 155 -14.71 11.90 4.47
C MET A 155 -13.58 12.84 4.09
N ASP A 156 -13.93 14.06 3.67
CA ASP A 156 -12.99 15.13 3.47
C ASP A 156 -12.57 15.79 4.79
N HIS A 157 -11.49 16.58 4.74
CA HIS A 157 -11.01 17.28 5.92
C HIS A 157 -12.07 18.28 6.42
N ASN A 158 -12.39 18.18 7.73
CA ASN A 158 -13.45 18.98 8.38
C ASN A 158 -14.90 18.69 7.91
N GLU A 159 -15.10 17.64 7.13
CA GLU A 159 -16.45 17.23 6.75
C GLU A 159 -17.17 16.56 7.94
N HIS A 160 -18.43 16.95 8.17
CA HIS A 160 -19.24 16.28 9.17
C HIS A 160 -19.75 14.93 8.62
N PRO A 161 -19.80 13.82 9.42
CA PRO A 161 -20.20 12.50 8.93
C PRO A 161 -21.54 12.45 8.20
N THR A 162 -22.51 13.26 8.61
CA THR A 162 -23.81 13.32 7.95
C THR A 162 -23.76 13.96 6.56
N VAL A 163 -22.78 14.81 6.30
CA VAL A 163 -22.57 15.43 4.98
C VAL A 163 -21.87 14.47 4.04
N GLY A 164 -20.86 13.74 4.53
CA GLY A 164 -20.13 12.74 3.73
C GLY A 164 -20.95 11.48 3.37
N CYS A 165 -22.20 11.43 3.81
CA CYS A 165 -23.14 10.34 3.47
C CYS A 165 -24.11 10.68 2.33
N VAL A 166 -24.11 11.90 1.79
CA VAL A 166 -25.05 12.37 0.76
C VAL A 166 -24.55 12.20 -0.66
#